data_fe62973907f1ec768b2108d17a56892e
#
_entry.id   fe62973907f1ec768b2108d17a56892e
#
_cell.length_a   1.000
_cell.length_b   1.000
_cell.length_c   1.000
_cell.angle_alpha   90.00
_cell.angle_beta   90.00
_cell.angle_gamma   90.00
#
_symmetry.space_group_name_H-M   'P 1'
#
loop_
_entity.id
_entity.type
_entity.pdbx_description
1 polymer ?
#
loop_
_entity_poly.entity_id
_entity_poly.type
_entity_poly.pdbx_seq_one_letter_code
_entity_poly.pdbx_strand_id
1 'polypeptide(L)'
;MKTLTKTERIRQRILSGGERFWNHQDLADYPSATIAKTFTQLVKEGILQRISKGHYYHPRPTRFGYSQPVRSELPYQLTQSRVYPAGVNAANLLGFTTQNAITSGSQGNDGTFATTANSLPTAWLGQKAKLYTRRPSTWENLSATEAALLDFLRSRGEWSDLSSSETNKQLLNHFRVPGRFERLVAIAHAEPPRVRAMLGAIGQELKYSKDLLQQLRTGLNPYSRFEFGKLSTLWYAQEWQAR
;
A
#
# COMPACT_ATOMS: atom_id res chain seq x y z
N MET A 1 -4.39 -51.40 8.30
CA MET A 1 -4.06 -50.02 7.92
C MET A 1 -3.68 -49.21 9.16
N LYS A 2 -2.46 -48.65 9.23
CA LYS A 2 -2.07 -47.78 10.36
C LYS A 2 -2.88 -46.48 10.30
N THR A 3 -3.65 -46.21 11.33
CA THR A 3 -4.38 -44.94 11.44
C THR A 3 -3.37 -43.83 11.68
N LEU A 4 -3.34 -42.83 10.77
CA LEU A 4 -2.44 -41.69 10.90
C LEU A 4 -2.74 -40.89 12.17
N THR A 5 -1.72 -40.48 12.88
CA THR A 5 -1.83 -39.58 14.02
C THR A 5 -2.34 -38.20 13.59
N LYS A 6 -2.87 -37.40 14.53
CA LYS A 6 -3.28 -36.00 14.23
C LYS A 6 -2.13 -35.17 13.66
N THR A 7 -0.93 -35.34 14.18
CA THR A 7 0.29 -34.66 13.68
C THR A 7 0.61 -35.04 12.23
N GLU A 8 0.52 -36.31 11.89
CA GLU A 8 0.76 -36.80 10.52
C GLU A 8 -0.30 -36.26 9.53
N ARG A 9 -1.57 -36.21 9.94
CA ARG A 9 -2.64 -35.62 9.10
C ARG A 9 -2.43 -34.14 8.85
N ILE A 10 -2.05 -33.35 9.87
CA ILE A 10 -1.69 -31.93 9.72
C ILE A 10 -0.52 -31.79 8.76
N ARG A 11 0.54 -32.59 8.94
CA ARG A 11 1.71 -32.58 8.06
C ARG A 11 1.33 -32.86 6.60
N GLN A 12 0.55 -33.91 6.36
CA GLN A 12 0.08 -34.23 5.01
C GLN A 12 -0.72 -33.11 4.38
N ARG A 13 -1.65 -32.50 5.15
CA ARG A 13 -2.45 -31.38 4.67
C ARG A 13 -1.61 -30.18 4.29
N ILE A 14 -0.55 -29.89 5.03
CA ILE A 14 0.39 -28.81 4.71
C ILE A 14 1.18 -29.14 3.46
N LEU A 15 1.75 -30.33 3.36
CA LEU A 15 2.55 -30.74 2.21
C LEU A 15 1.74 -30.81 0.91
N SER A 16 0.48 -31.28 0.98
CA SER A 16 -0.41 -31.33 -0.17
C SER A 16 -1.00 -29.99 -0.56
N GLY A 17 -0.96 -28.99 0.34
CA GLY A 17 -1.54 -27.68 0.11
C GLY A 17 -0.75 -26.77 -0.83
N GLY A 18 0.45 -27.19 -1.25
CA GLY A 18 1.31 -26.41 -2.15
C GLY A 18 1.86 -25.13 -1.51
N GLU A 19 2.34 -24.23 -2.37
CA GLU A 19 2.88 -22.93 -1.95
C GLU A 19 1.77 -22.02 -1.46
N ARG A 20 1.76 -21.72 -0.13
CA ARG A 20 0.79 -20.82 0.48
C ARG A 20 1.18 -20.44 1.90
N PHE A 21 0.43 -19.47 2.44
CA PHE A 21 0.47 -19.16 3.87
C PHE A 21 -0.42 -20.12 4.67
N TRP A 22 0.01 -20.38 5.89
CA TRP A 22 -0.69 -21.20 6.87
C TRP A 22 -0.77 -20.48 8.21
N ASN A 23 -1.91 -20.59 8.86
CA ASN A 23 -2.14 -20.13 10.22
C ASN A 23 -2.96 -21.16 11.01
N HIS A 24 -3.23 -20.88 12.29
CA HIS A 24 -4.00 -21.79 13.13
C HIS A 24 -5.46 -21.99 12.66
N GLN A 25 -6.04 -20.98 12.02
CA GLN A 25 -7.44 -21.05 11.55
C GLN A 25 -7.60 -22.01 10.37
N ASP A 26 -6.56 -22.17 9.55
CA ASP A 26 -6.56 -23.12 8.42
C ASP A 26 -6.68 -24.58 8.87
N LEU A 27 -6.42 -24.84 10.15
CA LEU A 27 -6.36 -26.16 10.79
C LEU A 27 -7.25 -26.22 12.05
N ALA A 28 -8.32 -25.39 12.10
CA ALA A 28 -9.19 -25.24 13.29
C ALA A 28 -9.88 -26.56 13.72
N ASP A 29 -9.91 -27.56 12.85
CA ASP A 29 -10.37 -28.92 13.11
C ASP A 29 -9.43 -29.77 14.02
N TYR A 30 -8.24 -29.22 14.33
CA TYR A 30 -7.28 -29.86 15.23
C TYR A 30 -7.03 -29.05 16.52
N PRO A 31 -6.61 -29.72 17.62
CA PRO A 31 -6.25 -29.02 18.85
C PRO A 31 -5.11 -28.01 18.64
N SER A 32 -5.25 -26.78 19.14
CA SER A 32 -4.29 -25.69 18.97
C SER A 32 -2.85 -26.08 19.39
N ALA A 33 -2.72 -26.80 20.50
CA ALA A 33 -1.41 -27.29 20.98
C ALA A 33 -0.75 -28.27 19.98
N THR A 34 -1.54 -29.12 19.31
CA THR A 34 -1.02 -30.05 18.28
C THR A 34 -0.58 -29.27 17.04
N ILE A 35 -1.36 -28.28 16.61
CA ILE A 35 -1.01 -27.41 15.48
C ILE A 35 0.30 -26.68 15.76
N ALA A 36 0.43 -26.03 16.92
CA ALA A 36 1.61 -25.26 17.30
C ALA A 36 2.87 -26.16 17.35
N LYS A 37 2.76 -27.35 17.92
CA LYS A 37 3.87 -28.33 17.94
C LYS A 37 4.26 -28.77 16.53
N THR A 38 3.27 -29.05 15.68
CA THR A 38 3.53 -29.49 14.28
C THR A 38 4.16 -28.35 13.46
N PHE A 39 3.67 -27.14 13.57
CA PHE A 39 4.28 -25.98 12.89
C PHE A 39 5.73 -25.78 13.34
N THR A 40 5.99 -25.84 14.64
CA THR A 40 7.36 -25.71 15.17
C THR A 40 8.28 -26.80 14.61
N GLN A 41 7.80 -28.01 14.50
CA GLN A 41 8.56 -29.14 13.92
C GLN A 41 8.83 -28.92 12.44
N LEU A 42 7.83 -28.52 11.65
CA LEU A 42 7.97 -28.26 10.21
C LEU A 42 8.91 -27.09 9.91
N VAL A 43 8.96 -26.07 10.80
CA VAL A 43 9.94 -24.98 10.70
C VAL A 43 11.35 -25.49 10.95
N LYS A 44 11.56 -26.34 11.97
CA LYS A 44 12.87 -26.95 12.24
C LYS A 44 13.35 -27.84 11.07
N GLU A 45 12.43 -28.49 10.40
CA GLU A 45 12.71 -29.34 9.22
C GLU A 45 12.92 -28.51 7.92
N GLY A 46 12.74 -27.19 7.96
CA GLY A 46 12.86 -26.31 6.80
C GLY A 46 11.71 -26.40 5.79
N ILE A 47 10.63 -27.11 6.14
CA ILE A 47 9.42 -27.27 5.29
C ILE A 47 8.58 -26.01 5.33
N LEU A 48 8.50 -25.35 6.48
CA LEU A 48 7.83 -24.09 6.66
C LEU A 48 8.82 -22.98 7.05
N GLN A 49 8.57 -21.77 6.57
CA GLN A 49 9.24 -20.56 7.02
C GLN A 49 8.29 -19.80 7.97
N ARG A 50 8.75 -19.45 9.16
CA ARG A 50 7.97 -18.61 10.07
C ARG A 50 8.10 -17.15 9.65
N ILE A 51 6.99 -16.55 9.23
CA ILE A 51 6.94 -15.15 8.80
C ILE A 51 6.72 -14.21 9.99
N SER A 52 5.79 -14.59 10.88
CA SER A 52 5.51 -13.88 12.12
C SER A 52 4.86 -14.82 13.15
N LYS A 53 4.46 -14.29 14.31
CA LYS A 53 3.74 -15.08 15.32
C LYS A 53 2.42 -15.60 14.74
N GLY A 54 2.30 -16.91 14.63
CA GLY A 54 1.09 -17.56 14.12
C GLY A 54 0.96 -17.65 12.61
N HIS A 55 1.90 -17.10 11.83
CA HIS A 55 1.86 -17.12 10.37
C HIS A 55 3.12 -17.78 9.80
N TYR A 56 2.90 -18.72 8.91
CA TYR A 56 3.92 -19.58 8.32
C TYR A 56 3.74 -19.64 6.80
N TYR A 57 4.81 -19.78 6.08
CA TYR A 57 4.82 -19.90 4.63
C TYR A 57 5.37 -21.26 4.22
N HIS A 58 4.65 -21.94 3.35
CA HIS A 58 5.11 -23.18 2.70
C HIS A 58 5.67 -22.83 1.33
N PRO A 59 7.00 -22.82 1.17
CA PRO A 59 7.62 -22.49 -0.10
C PRO A 59 7.54 -23.66 -1.08
N ARG A 60 7.57 -23.37 -2.37
CA ARG A 60 7.81 -24.39 -3.40
C ARG A 60 9.27 -24.46 -3.75
N PRO A 61 9.79 -25.64 -4.16
CA PRO A 61 11.13 -25.76 -4.72
C PRO A 61 11.20 -25.06 -6.09
N THR A 62 12.30 -24.37 -6.36
CA THR A 62 12.60 -23.72 -7.63
C THR A 62 13.98 -24.13 -8.11
N ARG A 63 14.36 -23.77 -9.33
CA ARG A 63 15.73 -24.04 -9.85
C ARG A 63 16.84 -23.33 -9.06
N PHE A 64 16.48 -22.28 -8.30
CA PHE A 64 17.40 -21.44 -7.54
C PHE A 64 17.22 -21.57 -6.02
N GLY A 65 16.59 -22.65 -5.53
CA GLY A 65 16.27 -22.89 -4.14
C GLY A 65 14.76 -22.87 -3.88
N TYR A 66 14.34 -22.27 -2.78
CA TYR A 66 12.93 -22.18 -2.41
C TYR A 66 12.35 -20.81 -2.73
N SER A 67 11.08 -20.78 -3.14
CA SER A 67 10.34 -19.52 -3.34
C SER A 67 10.30 -18.69 -2.05
N GLN A 68 10.26 -17.38 -2.22
CA GLN A 68 10.10 -16.43 -1.12
C GLN A 68 8.78 -15.68 -1.27
N PRO A 69 8.08 -15.39 -0.18
CA PRO A 69 6.85 -14.63 -0.27
C PRO A 69 7.10 -13.19 -0.74
N VAL A 70 6.22 -12.67 -1.58
CA VAL A 70 6.25 -11.26 -2.01
C VAL A 70 5.88 -10.38 -0.81
N ARG A 71 6.84 -9.62 -0.29
CA ARG A 71 6.68 -8.87 0.97
C ARG A 71 5.56 -7.83 0.93
N SER A 72 5.36 -7.15 -0.19
CA SER A 72 4.28 -6.16 -0.35
C SER A 72 2.88 -6.78 -0.31
N GLU A 73 2.75 -8.08 -0.59
CA GLU A 73 1.48 -8.81 -0.56
C GLU A 73 1.20 -9.46 0.80
N LEU A 74 2.22 -9.63 1.64
CA LEU A 74 2.09 -10.27 2.96
C LEU A 74 0.97 -9.68 3.81
N PRO A 75 0.83 -8.35 3.97
CA PRO A 75 -0.23 -7.79 4.79
C PRO A 75 -1.62 -8.18 4.30
N TYR A 76 -1.85 -8.13 2.98
CA TYR A 76 -3.13 -8.50 2.41
C TYR A 76 -3.43 -9.99 2.59
N GLN A 77 -2.47 -10.85 2.32
CA GLN A 77 -2.64 -12.30 2.44
C GLN A 77 -2.85 -12.76 3.88
N LEU A 78 -2.23 -12.07 4.86
CA LEU A 78 -2.30 -12.48 6.27
C LEU A 78 -3.44 -11.82 7.05
N THR A 79 -3.84 -10.60 6.69
CA THR A 79 -4.81 -9.80 7.47
C THR A 79 -5.92 -9.16 6.63
N GLN A 80 -5.93 -9.40 5.32
CA GLN A 80 -6.78 -8.73 4.33
C GLN A 80 -6.56 -7.20 4.26
N SER A 81 -5.49 -6.70 4.88
CA SER A 81 -5.17 -5.27 4.88
C SER A 81 -4.30 -4.92 3.68
N ARG A 82 -4.78 -4.03 2.83
CA ARG A 82 -4.00 -3.53 1.70
C ARG A 82 -2.90 -2.58 2.17
N VAL A 83 -1.77 -2.67 1.49
CA VAL A 83 -0.63 -1.76 1.65
C VAL A 83 -0.38 -1.07 0.32
N TYR A 84 -0.21 0.23 0.38
CA TYR A 84 -0.02 1.10 -0.77
C TYR A 84 1.36 1.73 -0.75
N PRO A 85 1.97 2.01 -1.91
CA PRO A 85 3.19 2.81 -1.99
C PRO A 85 2.94 4.20 -1.39
N ALA A 86 3.90 4.70 -0.61
CA ALA A 86 3.87 6.04 -0.02
C ALA A 86 5.27 6.68 -0.08
N GLY A 87 5.36 8.00 0.14
CA GLY A 87 6.62 8.72 0.13
C GLY A 87 7.43 8.48 -1.15
N VAL A 88 8.69 8.10 -1.02
CA VAL A 88 9.57 7.82 -2.16
C VAL A 88 9.04 6.70 -3.05
N ASN A 89 8.39 5.67 -2.48
CA ASN A 89 7.82 4.58 -3.29
C ASN A 89 6.65 5.06 -4.15
N ALA A 90 5.81 5.95 -3.63
CA ALA A 90 4.74 6.57 -4.40
C ALA A 90 5.32 7.45 -5.52
N ALA A 91 6.31 8.28 -5.20
CA ALA A 91 6.97 9.13 -6.19
C ALA A 91 7.65 8.32 -7.30
N ASN A 92 8.30 7.22 -6.95
CA ASN A 92 8.93 6.31 -7.92
C ASN A 92 7.88 5.61 -8.82
N LEU A 93 6.81 5.07 -8.24
CA LEU A 93 5.72 4.46 -9.01
C LEU A 93 5.10 5.45 -10.01
N LEU A 94 5.05 6.73 -9.65
CA LEU A 94 4.53 7.80 -10.50
C LEU A 94 5.59 8.40 -11.44
N GLY A 95 6.85 7.95 -11.35
CA GLY A 95 7.95 8.43 -12.18
C GLY A 95 8.50 9.80 -11.80
N PHE A 96 8.22 10.30 -10.58
CA PHE A 96 8.75 11.58 -10.10
C PHE A 96 10.16 11.51 -9.55
N THR A 97 10.68 10.33 -9.32
CA THR A 97 12.05 10.07 -8.86
C THR A 97 12.57 8.77 -9.46
N THR A 98 13.87 8.72 -9.68
CA THR A 98 14.60 7.50 -10.06
C THR A 98 15.25 6.82 -8.84
N GLN A 99 15.11 7.39 -7.64
CA GLN A 99 15.58 6.75 -6.42
C GLN A 99 14.93 5.39 -6.29
N ASN A 100 15.76 4.35 -6.11
CA ASN A 100 15.29 2.97 -6.08
C ASN A 100 14.22 2.78 -5.01
N ALA A 101 12.98 2.82 -5.46
CA ALA A 101 11.92 2.16 -4.73
C ALA A 101 12.25 0.68 -4.75
N ILE A 102 12.30 0.14 -3.64
CA ILE A 102 12.70 -1.21 -3.36
C ILE A 102 11.96 -2.21 -4.22
N THR A 103 12.68 -2.81 -5.15
CA THR A 103 12.21 -3.96 -5.90
C THR A 103 12.10 -5.19 -4.99
N SER A 104 11.01 -5.91 -5.14
CA SER A 104 10.79 -7.21 -4.52
C SER A 104 12.02 -8.11 -4.71
N GLY A 105 12.72 -8.42 -3.63
CA GLY A 105 13.83 -9.37 -3.67
C GLY A 105 15.16 -8.94 -3.06
N SER A 106 15.41 -7.67 -2.83
CA SER A 106 16.64 -7.25 -2.13
C SER A 106 16.47 -7.28 -0.61
N GLN A 107 17.42 -7.89 0.06
CA GLN A 107 17.51 -7.93 1.53
C GLN A 107 17.86 -6.55 2.09
N GLY A 108 16.97 -5.59 2.12
CA GLY A 108 17.31 -4.30 2.67
C GLY A 108 16.34 -3.20 2.32
N ASN A 109 15.09 -3.47 2.38
CA ASN A 109 14.05 -2.57 1.90
C ASN A 109 13.59 -1.53 2.91
N ASP A 110 14.07 -0.31 2.73
CA ASP A 110 13.69 0.88 3.49
C ASP A 110 12.50 1.61 2.82
N GLY A 111 11.52 0.87 2.29
CA GLY A 111 10.38 1.45 1.62
C GLY A 111 9.44 2.21 2.55
N THR A 112 8.72 3.16 1.98
CA THR A 112 7.63 3.86 2.65
C THR A 112 6.31 3.38 2.10
N PHE A 113 5.39 3.04 3.00
CA PHE A 113 4.09 2.45 2.67
C PHE A 113 2.98 3.14 3.46
N ALA A 114 1.75 2.95 3.01
CA ALA A 114 0.54 3.40 3.70
C ALA A 114 -0.50 2.29 3.77
N THR A 115 -1.35 2.30 4.79
CA THR A 115 -2.44 1.33 4.96
C THR A 115 -3.63 1.97 5.67
N THR A 116 -4.83 1.44 5.44
CA THR A 116 -6.04 1.78 6.19
C THR A 116 -6.06 1.16 7.58
N ALA A 117 -5.32 0.08 7.79
CA ALA A 117 -5.24 -0.61 9.08
C ALA A 117 -4.70 0.31 10.19
N ASN A 118 -5.15 0.07 11.42
CA ASN A 118 -4.67 0.78 12.61
C ASN A 118 -3.21 0.46 12.93
N SER A 119 -2.78 -0.76 12.63
CA SER A 119 -1.40 -1.22 12.81
C SER A 119 -1.13 -2.43 11.92
N LEU A 120 0.11 -2.55 11.45
CA LEU A 120 0.64 -3.75 10.80
C LEU A 120 2.09 -3.94 11.22
N PRO A 121 2.57 -5.19 11.34
CA PRO A 121 3.98 -5.43 11.62
C PRO A 121 4.86 -4.96 10.45
N THR A 122 5.65 -3.92 10.68
CA THR A 122 6.55 -3.36 9.65
C THR A 122 7.60 -4.37 9.17
N ALA A 123 7.96 -5.35 10.01
CA ALA A 123 8.86 -6.44 9.64
C ALA A 123 8.39 -7.22 8.40
N TRP A 124 7.10 -7.23 8.09
CA TRP A 124 6.57 -7.85 6.87
C TRP A 124 6.99 -7.08 5.61
N LEU A 125 7.18 -5.77 5.73
CA LEU A 125 7.50 -4.88 4.62
C LEU A 125 9.01 -4.67 4.44
N GLY A 126 9.80 -4.96 5.48
CA GLY A 126 11.25 -4.78 5.50
C GLY A 126 11.74 -4.31 6.87
N GLN A 127 13.03 -4.49 7.16
CA GLN A 127 13.59 -4.16 8.50
C GLN A 127 13.49 -2.68 8.84
N LYS A 128 13.61 -1.80 7.85
CA LYS A 128 13.56 -0.34 8.02
C LYS A 128 12.35 0.31 7.32
N ALA A 129 11.36 -0.49 6.93
CA ALA A 129 10.17 0.03 6.27
C ALA A 129 9.42 1.02 7.16
N LYS A 130 9.04 2.16 6.57
CA LYS A 130 8.15 3.15 7.20
C LYS A 130 6.71 2.83 6.80
N LEU A 131 5.78 2.87 7.75
CA LEU A 131 4.39 2.60 7.50
C LEU A 131 3.51 3.72 8.05
N TYR A 132 2.80 4.39 7.17
CA TYR A 132 1.72 5.32 7.54
C TYR A 132 0.43 4.52 7.71
N THR A 133 -0.07 4.45 8.93
CA THR A 133 -1.32 3.77 9.27
C THR A 133 -2.52 4.71 9.24
N ARG A 134 -3.73 4.17 9.39
CA ARG A 134 -4.98 4.92 9.51
C ARG A 134 -5.25 5.84 8.32
N ARG A 135 -4.91 5.41 7.09
CA ARG A 135 -5.44 6.08 5.91
C ARG A 135 -6.96 5.90 5.90
N PRO A 136 -7.73 6.83 5.30
CA PRO A 136 -9.18 6.69 5.22
C PRO A 136 -9.60 5.34 4.64
N SER A 137 -10.68 4.75 5.14
CA SER A 137 -11.22 3.47 4.63
C SER A 137 -11.61 3.54 3.15
N THR A 138 -11.88 4.75 2.64
CA THR A 138 -12.12 5.00 1.21
C THR A 138 -10.96 4.59 0.30
N TRP A 139 -9.74 4.38 0.87
CA TRP A 139 -8.58 3.89 0.12
C TRP A 139 -8.67 2.41 -0.24
N GLU A 140 -9.49 1.62 0.44
CA GLU A 140 -9.55 0.15 0.26
C GLU A 140 -9.85 -0.29 -1.18
N ASN A 141 -10.53 0.56 -1.94
CA ASN A 141 -10.87 0.30 -3.35
C ASN A 141 -9.97 1.00 -4.36
N LEU A 142 -8.92 1.69 -3.90
CA LEU A 142 -7.98 2.36 -4.79
C LEU A 142 -7.01 1.39 -5.44
N SER A 143 -6.61 1.69 -6.67
CA SER A 143 -5.42 1.12 -7.28
C SER A 143 -4.15 1.66 -6.60
N ALA A 144 -3.02 0.95 -6.76
CA ALA A 144 -1.73 1.42 -6.26
C ALA A 144 -1.37 2.82 -6.78
N THR A 145 -1.67 3.12 -8.06
CA THR A 145 -1.42 4.43 -8.66
C THR A 145 -2.29 5.53 -8.06
N GLU A 146 -3.58 5.26 -7.82
CA GLU A 146 -4.49 6.25 -7.22
C GLU A 146 -4.10 6.56 -5.77
N ALA A 147 -3.77 5.54 -4.99
CA ALA A 147 -3.27 5.72 -3.64
C ALA A 147 -1.94 6.49 -3.62
N ALA A 148 -1.03 6.18 -4.55
CA ALA A 148 0.23 6.90 -4.70
C ALA A 148 0.02 8.38 -5.05
N LEU A 149 -0.95 8.70 -5.91
CA LEU A 149 -1.31 10.09 -6.23
C LEU A 149 -1.81 10.83 -5.00
N LEU A 150 -2.71 10.24 -4.20
CA LEU A 150 -3.17 10.88 -2.96
C LEU A 150 -2.03 11.06 -1.96
N ASP A 151 -1.14 10.06 -1.82
CA ASP A 151 0.02 10.19 -0.92
C ASP A 151 1.00 11.26 -1.42
N PHE A 152 1.20 11.37 -2.72
CA PHE A 152 2.02 12.41 -3.34
C PHE A 152 1.45 13.82 -3.09
N LEU A 153 0.12 13.99 -3.16
CA LEU A 153 -0.54 15.24 -2.79
C LEU A 153 -0.43 15.52 -1.29
N ARG A 154 -0.55 14.50 -0.44
CA ARG A 154 -0.36 14.63 1.02
C ARG A 154 1.05 15.09 1.37
N SER A 155 2.06 14.66 0.63
CA SER A 155 3.46 15.08 0.80
C SER A 155 3.82 16.35 0.00
N ARG A 156 2.88 17.00 -0.68
CA ARG A 156 3.09 18.25 -1.41
C ARG A 156 4.15 18.14 -2.54
N GLY A 157 4.33 16.96 -3.10
CA GLY A 157 5.35 16.69 -4.11
C GLY A 157 6.79 16.66 -3.57
N GLU A 158 6.97 16.58 -2.26
CA GLU A 158 8.29 16.62 -1.59
C GLU A 158 9.27 15.57 -2.13
N TRP A 159 8.77 14.39 -2.51
CA TRP A 159 9.58 13.27 -2.98
C TRP A 159 9.90 13.30 -4.48
N SER A 160 9.57 14.37 -5.18
CA SER A 160 9.93 14.53 -6.57
C SER A 160 11.35 15.08 -6.71
N ASP A 161 12.18 14.46 -7.55
CA ASP A 161 13.50 14.97 -7.93
C ASP A 161 13.42 15.97 -9.10
N LEU A 162 12.24 16.04 -9.74
CA LEU A 162 11.97 16.95 -10.85
C LEU A 162 11.81 18.40 -10.38
N SER A 163 11.98 19.36 -11.28
CA SER A 163 11.57 20.75 -11.04
C SER A 163 10.07 20.85 -10.76
N SER A 164 9.63 21.94 -10.14
CA SER A 164 8.19 22.16 -9.87
C SER A 164 7.35 22.13 -11.16
N SER A 165 7.87 22.72 -12.24
CA SER A 165 7.18 22.74 -13.53
C SER A 165 7.03 21.33 -14.14
N GLU A 166 8.10 20.55 -14.16
CA GLU A 166 8.07 19.17 -14.65
C GLU A 166 7.20 18.28 -13.77
N THR A 167 7.28 18.44 -12.44
CA THR A 167 6.42 17.75 -11.48
C THR A 167 4.94 18.01 -11.79
N ASN A 168 4.54 19.27 -11.99
CA ASN A 168 3.17 19.62 -12.31
C ASN A 168 2.73 19.05 -13.66
N LYS A 169 3.56 19.18 -14.70
CA LYS A 169 3.27 18.61 -16.03
C LYS A 169 3.02 17.10 -15.96
N GLN A 170 3.88 16.37 -15.26
CA GLN A 170 3.75 14.94 -15.11
C GLN A 170 2.53 14.56 -14.24
N LEU A 171 2.28 15.31 -13.16
CA LEU A 171 1.11 15.11 -12.31
C LEU A 171 -0.19 15.28 -13.10
N LEU A 172 -0.31 16.36 -13.89
CA LEU A 172 -1.46 16.59 -14.77
C LEU A 172 -1.68 15.44 -15.75
N ASN A 173 -0.61 14.86 -16.30
CA ASN A 173 -0.72 13.70 -17.19
C ASN A 173 -1.31 12.47 -16.46
N HIS A 174 -0.95 12.25 -15.21
CA HIS A 174 -1.58 11.19 -14.41
C HIS A 174 -3.08 11.39 -14.23
N PHE A 175 -3.52 12.63 -14.07
CA PHE A 175 -4.96 12.96 -13.89
C PHE A 175 -5.75 13.01 -15.20
N ARG A 176 -5.11 13.03 -16.38
CA ARG A 176 -5.76 12.93 -17.69
C ARG A 176 -6.27 11.52 -18.01
N VAL A 177 -5.86 10.51 -17.26
CA VAL A 177 -6.37 9.15 -17.46
C VAL A 177 -7.88 9.12 -17.17
N PRO A 178 -8.72 8.66 -18.11
CA PRO A 178 -10.18 8.72 -17.99
C PRO A 178 -10.70 8.08 -16.69
N GLY A 179 -11.63 8.75 -16.04
CA GLY A 179 -12.29 8.30 -14.81
C GLY A 179 -11.43 8.35 -13.54
N ARG A 180 -10.12 8.64 -13.63
CA ARG A 180 -9.25 8.68 -12.46
C ARG A 180 -9.52 9.88 -11.57
N PHE A 181 -9.67 11.06 -12.16
CA PHE A 181 -9.95 12.27 -11.41
C PHE A 181 -11.29 12.16 -10.68
N GLU A 182 -12.32 11.71 -11.38
CA GLU A 182 -13.67 11.54 -10.84
C GLU A 182 -13.70 10.56 -9.64
N ARG A 183 -12.99 9.43 -9.75
CA ARG A 183 -12.87 8.48 -8.64
C ARG A 183 -12.19 9.11 -7.42
N LEU A 184 -11.15 9.91 -7.61
CA LEU A 184 -10.46 10.57 -6.51
C LEU A 184 -11.28 11.71 -5.92
N VAL A 185 -12.06 12.44 -6.71
CA VAL A 185 -13.02 13.46 -6.22
C VAL A 185 -14.09 12.81 -5.34
N ALA A 186 -14.62 11.66 -5.76
CA ALA A 186 -15.69 10.96 -5.01
C ALA A 186 -15.27 10.61 -3.56
N ILE A 187 -14.00 10.37 -3.31
CA ILE A 187 -13.47 10.03 -1.99
C ILE A 187 -12.76 11.21 -1.29
N ALA A 188 -12.60 12.34 -1.97
CA ALA A 188 -11.82 13.47 -1.48
C ALA A 188 -12.35 14.09 -0.18
N HIS A 189 -13.63 13.86 0.16
CA HIS A 189 -14.23 14.30 1.43
C HIS A 189 -13.52 13.68 2.66
N ALA A 190 -12.93 12.49 2.52
CA ALA A 190 -12.15 11.82 3.56
C ALA A 190 -10.68 12.29 3.61
N GLU A 191 -10.24 13.09 2.65
CA GLU A 191 -8.88 13.62 2.58
C GLU A 191 -8.74 14.94 3.35
N PRO A 192 -7.52 15.28 3.81
CA PRO A 192 -7.25 16.58 4.40
C PRO A 192 -7.66 17.74 3.48
N PRO A 193 -8.13 18.88 4.02
CA PRO A 193 -8.55 20.04 3.22
C PRO A 193 -7.52 20.47 2.18
N ARG A 194 -6.22 20.43 2.52
CA ARG A 194 -5.13 20.74 1.60
C ARG A 194 -5.12 19.84 0.36
N VAL A 195 -5.35 18.53 0.52
CA VAL A 195 -5.38 17.59 -0.61
C VAL A 195 -6.57 17.91 -1.52
N ARG A 196 -7.72 18.24 -0.94
CA ARG A 196 -8.91 18.67 -1.70
C ARG A 196 -8.65 19.94 -2.49
N ALA A 197 -7.96 20.92 -1.89
CA ALA A 197 -7.59 22.15 -2.56
C ALA A 197 -6.62 21.88 -3.73
N MET A 198 -5.61 21.01 -3.55
CA MET A 198 -4.70 20.61 -4.63
C MET A 198 -5.45 19.89 -5.76
N LEU A 199 -6.36 18.96 -5.45
CA LEU A 199 -7.21 18.30 -6.45
C LEU A 199 -8.06 19.34 -7.21
N GLY A 200 -8.56 20.35 -6.51
CA GLY A 200 -9.32 21.43 -7.13
C GLY A 200 -8.50 22.24 -8.13
N ALA A 201 -7.28 22.63 -7.77
CA ALA A 201 -6.36 23.35 -8.68
C ALA A 201 -6.05 22.51 -9.92
N ILE A 202 -5.76 21.21 -9.74
CA ILE A 202 -5.52 20.25 -10.84
C ILE A 202 -6.77 20.13 -11.72
N GLY A 203 -7.93 19.93 -11.12
CA GLY A 203 -9.18 19.76 -11.86
C GLY A 203 -9.57 21.01 -12.66
N GLN A 204 -9.34 22.20 -12.12
CA GLN A 204 -9.59 23.46 -12.82
C GLN A 204 -8.63 23.63 -14.00
N GLU A 205 -7.36 23.30 -13.83
CA GLU A 205 -6.34 23.35 -14.90
C GLU A 205 -6.66 22.35 -16.03
N LEU A 206 -7.19 21.20 -15.69
CA LEU A 206 -7.63 20.17 -16.65
C LEU A 206 -9.05 20.39 -17.20
N LYS A 207 -9.70 21.48 -16.80
CA LYS A 207 -11.06 21.89 -17.26
C LYS A 207 -12.16 20.86 -16.97
N TYR A 208 -12.08 20.20 -15.82
CA TYR A 208 -13.16 19.34 -15.34
C TYR A 208 -14.43 20.15 -15.01
N SER A 209 -15.57 19.48 -14.90
CA SER A 209 -16.87 20.12 -14.72
C SER A 209 -16.94 20.96 -13.43
N LYS A 210 -17.75 22.02 -13.46
CA LYS A 210 -17.98 22.89 -12.30
C LYS A 210 -18.54 22.11 -11.10
N ASP A 211 -19.35 21.08 -11.35
CA ASP A 211 -19.95 20.26 -10.29
C ASP A 211 -18.89 19.46 -9.50
N LEU A 212 -17.92 18.86 -10.21
CA LEU A 212 -16.81 18.17 -9.55
C LEU A 212 -15.93 19.13 -8.75
N LEU A 213 -15.67 20.33 -9.31
CA LEU A 213 -14.89 21.36 -8.60
C LEU A 213 -15.65 21.88 -7.37
N GLN A 214 -16.98 22.03 -7.45
CA GLN A 214 -17.80 22.43 -6.32
C GLN A 214 -17.81 21.38 -5.21
N GLN A 215 -17.82 20.08 -5.53
CA GLN A 215 -17.68 19.01 -4.53
C GLN A 215 -16.37 19.16 -3.73
N LEU A 216 -15.26 19.48 -4.39
CA LEU A 216 -13.98 19.70 -3.72
C LEU A 216 -13.97 20.98 -2.86
N ARG A 217 -14.70 22.04 -3.25
CA ARG A 217 -14.83 23.28 -2.47
C ARG A 217 -15.71 23.12 -1.23
N THR A 218 -16.68 22.21 -1.28
CA THR A 218 -17.63 22.00 -0.17
C THR A 218 -16.87 21.63 1.11
N GLY A 219 -17.07 22.44 2.15
CA GLY A 219 -16.42 22.29 3.46
C GLY A 219 -14.94 22.71 3.51
N LEU A 220 -14.40 23.38 2.49
CA LEU A 220 -13.16 24.15 2.65
C LEU A 220 -13.47 25.48 3.34
N ASN A 221 -12.71 25.80 4.39
CA ASN A 221 -12.80 27.10 5.03
C ASN A 221 -12.19 28.17 4.08
N PRO A 222 -12.93 29.19 3.65
CA PRO A 222 -12.46 30.20 2.68
C PRO A 222 -11.26 31.01 3.18
N TYR A 223 -11.07 31.10 4.48
CA TYR A 223 -9.97 31.86 5.10
C TYR A 223 -8.70 31.04 5.29
N SER A 224 -8.77 29.72 5.08
CA SER A 224 -7.57 28.86 5.16
C SER A 224 -6.61 29.13 4.01
N ARG A 225 -5.33 28.94 4.30
CA ARG A 225 -4.27 28.93 3.28
C ARG A 225 -3.43 27.66 3.46
N PHE A 226 -3.08 27.03 2.37
CA PHE A 226 -2.40 25.73 2.38
C PHE A 226 -1.04 25.81 1.69
N GLU A 227 -0.05 25.15 2.27
CA GLU A 227 1.23 24.95 1.59
C GLU A 227 1.08 23.86 0.54
N PHE A 228 1.31 24.20 -0.72
CA PHE A 228 1.30 23.28 -1.83
C PHE A 228 2.69 22.69 -2.15
N GLY A 229 3.76 23.22 -1.56
CA GLY A 229 5.13 22.77 -1.82
C GLY A 229 5.49 22.90 -3.30
N LYS A 230 5.98 21.83 -3.92
CA LYS A 230 6.30 21.83 -5.37
C LYS A 230 5.08 22.07 -6.28
N LEU A 231 3.87 21.89 -5.77
CA LEU A 231 2.62 22.09 -6.52
C LEU A 231 2.12 23.54 -6.48
N SER A 232 2.82 24.45 -5.78
CA SER A 232 2.45 25.88 -5.71
C SER A 232 2.50 26.59 -7.06
N THR A 233 3.19 26.03 -8.05
CA THR A 233 3.28 26.54 -9.41
C THR A 233 2.18 26.02 -10.37
N LEU A 234 1.20 25.25 -9.87
CA LEU A 234 -0.03 24.98 -10.62
C LEU A 234 -0.74 26.29 -10.95
N TRP A 235 -1.28 26.41 -12.14
CA TRP A 235 -1.85 27.67 -12.63
C TRP A 235 -2.94 28.23 -11.73
N TYR A 236 -3.81 27.35 -11.18
CA TYR A 236 -4.91 27.73 -10.31
C TYR A 236 -4.62 27.55 -8.82
N ALA A 237 -3.37 27.37 -8.42
CA ALA A 237 -3.01 27.12 -7.02
C ALA A 237 -3.54 28.23 -6.07
N GLN A 238 -3.36 29.50 -6.45
CA GLN A 238 -3.81 30.67 -5.67
C GLN A 238 -5.32 30.71 -5.47
N GLU A 239 -6.10 30.41 -6.52
CA GLU A 239 -7.56 30.34 -6.45
C GLU A 239 -8.06 29.22 -5.53
N TRP A 240 -7.21 28.19 -5.33
CA TRP A 240 -7.42 27.07 -4.44
C TRP A 240 -6.64 27.19 -3.13
N GLN A 241 -6.43 28.42 -2.67
CA GLN A 241 -5.92 28.74 -1.33
C GLN A 241 -4.45 28.33 -1.10
N ALA A 242 -3.64 28.21 -2.13
CA ALA A 242 -2.20 28.03 -1.97
C ALA A 242 -1.54 29.29 -1.34
N ARG A 243 -0.48 29.06 -0.56
CA ARG A 243 0.43 30.09 -0.03
C ARG A 243 1.87 29.73 -0.33
#